data_e5ff6b0c9cd3c64237370ff2bcd26a10
#
_entry.id   e5ff6b0c9cd3c64237370ff2bcd26a10
#
_cell.length_a   1.000
_cell.length_b   1.000
_cell.length_c   1.000
_cell.angle_alpha   90.00
_cell.angle_beta   90.00
_cell.angle_gamma   90.00
#
_symmetry.space_group_name_H-M   'P 1'
#
loop_
_entity.id
_entity.type
_entity.pdbx_description
1 polymer ?
#
loop_
_entity_poly.entity_id
_entity_poly.type
_entity_poly.pdbx_seq_one_letter_code
_entity_poly.pdbx_strand_id
1 'polypeptide(L)'
;MLDKVRPKPDNTNPTITRAALKRAARPIIQKDVLTVISIVQSPNPILNQVCDPCDLGDKSLKKLAKQMAKAMYKNDGCGLAAPQLGVAKRLVVIDCDQEEGEQNPIVLVNPVLVDTQGDPVVAGEGCLSCPGITVPIARPPF
;
A
#
# COMPACT_ATOMS: atom_id res chain seq x y z
N MET A 1 -15.78 67.12 12.76
CA MET A 1 -16.73 66.26 12.02
C MET A 1 -15.91 65.55 11.05
N LEU A 2 -15.51 64.30 11.39
CA LEU A 2 -14.67 63.45 10.56
C LEU A 2 -15.45 62.14 10.33
N ASP A 3 -16.01 62.03 9.12
CA ASP A 3 -16.71 60.82 8.67
C ASP A 3 -15.71 59.67 8.46
N LYS A 4 -15.86 58.63 9.27
CA LYS A 4 -15.15 57.34 9.12
C LYS A 4 -15.82 56.53 8.03
N VAL A 5 -15.22 56.51 6.86
CA VAL A 5 -15.56 55.55 5.79
C VAL A 5 -15.02 54.17 6.18
N ARG A 6 -15.92 53.21 6.45
CA ARG A 6 -15.56 51.79 6.61
C ARG A 6 -15.34 51.15 5.23
N PRO A 7 -14.24 50.40 5.01
CA PRO A 7 -14.11 49.64 3.81
C PRO A 7 -15.11 48.46 3.80
N LYS A 8 -15.73 48.21 2.64
CA LYS A 8 -16.58 47.04 2.42
C LYS A 8 -15.74 45.77 2.42
N PRO A 9 -16.25 44.64 2.93
CA PRO A 9 -15.55 43.36 2.84
C PRO A 9 -15.49 42.90 1.38
N ASP A 10 -14.29 42.63 0.91
CA ASP A 10 -14.02 42.01 -0.40
C ASP A 10 -14.39 40.51 -0.33
N ASN A 11 -15.48 40.16 -1.01
CA ASN A 11 -16.06 38.81 -0.99
C ASN A 11 -15.65 38.07 -2.25
N THR A 12 -14.34 37.95 -2.54
CA THR A 12 -13.78 37.14 -3.61
C THR A 12 -13.28 35.80 -3.09
N ASN A 13 -14.17 35.03 -2.47
CA ASN A 13 -13.88 33.63 -2.16
C ASN A 13 -14.38 32.79 -3.33
N PRO A 14 -13.52 32.12 -4.11
CA PRO A 14 -13.98 31.29 -5.23
C PRO A 14 -14.83 30.15 -4.69
N THR A 15 -16.11 30.17 -5.01
CA THR A 15 -17.07 29.12 -4.70
C THR A 15 -16.57 27.81 -5.33
N ILE A 16 -16.03 26.90 -4.51
CA ILE A 16 -15.66 25.56 -4.97
C ILE A 16 -16.93 24.83 -5.34
N THR A 17 -17.20 24.72 -6.63
CA THR A 17 -18.40 24.05 -7.12
C THR A 17 -18.30 22.54 -6.90
N ARG A 18 -19.45 21.90 -6.64
CA ARG A 18 -19.58 20.44 -6.45
C ARG A 18 -18.98 19.63 -7.60
N ALA A 19 -18.81 20.24 -8.77
CA ALA A 19 -18.15 19.67 -9.96
C ALA A 19 -16.62 19.61 -9.79
N ALA A 20 -16.01 20.57 -9.08
CA ALA A 20 -14.55 20.57 -8.80
C ALA A 20 -14.17 19.48 -7.80
N LEU A 21 -15.01 19.23 -6.78
CA LEU A 21 -14.78 18.12 -5.83
C LEU A 21 -14.90 16.74 -6.49
N LYS A 22 -15.80 16.57 -7.48
CA LYS A 22 -15.91 15.28 -8.21
C LYS A 22 -14.72 15.02 -9.14
N ARG A 23 -13.96 16.05 -9.53
CA ARG A 23 -12.76 15.90 -10.36
C ARG A 23 -11.54 15.45 -9.57
N ALA A 24 -11.46 15.76 -8.29
CA ALA A 24 -10.36 15.37 -7.40
C ALA A 24 -10.42 13.90 -6.94
N ALA A 25 -11.56 13.22 -7.10
CA ALA A 25 -11.80 11.86 -6.60
C ALA A 25 -11.73 10.78 -7.71
N ARG A 26 -11.12 11.06 -8.86
CA ARG A 26 -10.84 9.99 -9.84
C ARG A 26 -9.53 9.30 -9.44
N PRO A 27 -9.57 7.99 -9.11
CA PRO A 27 -8.33 7.24 -9.01
C PRO A 27 -7.64 7.30 -10.38
N ILE A 28 -6.39 7.75 -10.39
CA ILE A 28 -5.55 7.72 -11.59
C ILE A 28 -5.21 6.25 -11.85
N ILE A 29 -6.13 5.53 -12.49
CA ILE A 29 -5.80 4.28 -13.16
C ILE A 29 -5.18 4.71 -14.49
N GLN A 30 -3.89 4.98 -14.45
CA GLN A 30 -3.11 5.24 -15.67
C GLN A 30 -2.97 3.93 -16.43
N LYS A 31 -3.66 3.84 -17.58
CA LYS A 31 -3.40 2.85 -18.62
C LYS A 31 -1.96 3.03 -19.13
N ASP A 32 -1.25 1.91 -19.19
CA ASP A 32 -0.07 1.69 -20.02
C ASP A 32 1.09 2.71 -19.89
N VAL A 33 1.78 2.65 -18.77
CA VAL A 33 3.21 2.97 -18.73
C VAL A 33 3.90 1.73 -18.16
N LEU A 34 5.02 1.34 -18.74
CA LEU A 34 6.01 0.44 -18.13
C LEU A 34 6.53 1.11 -16.85
N THR A 35 5.66 1.19 -15.85
CA THR A 35 5.98 1.82 -14.58
C THR A 35 6.95 0.88 -13.91
N VAL A 36 8.17 1.35 -13.73
CA VAL A 36 9.09 0.74 -12.78
C VAL A 36 8.32 0.67 -11.46
N ILE A 37 7.88 -0.54 -11.09
CA ILE A 37 7.13 -0.75 -9.86
C ILE A 37 8.14 -0.55 -8.74
N SER A 38 8.13 0.65 -8.16
CA SER A 38 8.94 1.00 -7.00
C SER A 38 8.18 0.68 -5.73
N ILE A 39 8.89 0.13 -4.75
CA ILE A 39 8.32 -0.13 -3.43
C ILE A 39 8.19 1.20 -2.69
N VAL A 40 7.01 1.47 -2.16
CA VAL A 40 6.72 2.64 -1.35
C VAL A 40 7.51 2.55 -0.04
N GLN A 41 8.23 3.62 0.29
CA GLN A 41 9.08 3.68 1.48
C GLN A 41 8.38 4.38 2.65
N SER A 42 8.72 3.97 3.87
CA SER A 42 8.36 4.67 5.10
C SER A 42 8.98 6.09 5.08
N PRO A 43 8.26 7.12 5.57
CA PRO A 43 6.99 7.10 6.32
C PRO A 43 5.74 7.39 5.47
N ASN A 44 5.63 6.88 4.25
CA ASN A 44 4.47 7.15 3.39
C ASN A 44 3.15 6.74 4.08
N PRO A 45 2.12 7.61 4.13
CA PRO A 45 0.87 7.37 4.86
C PRO A 45 0.11 6.10 4.44
N ILE A 46 0.24 5.66 3.19
CA ILE A 46 -0.44 4.46 2.69
C ILE A 46 -0.01 3.18 3.44
N LEU A 47 1.21 3.15 3.99
CA LEU A 47 1.73 2.01 4.74
C LEU A 47 1.03 1.82 6.10
N ASN A 48 0.39 2.87 6.61
CA ASN A 48 -0.36 2.86 7.88
C ASN A 48 -1.88 2.90 7.67
N GLN A 49 -2.33 2.87 6.42
CA GLN A 49 -3.74 2.94 6.10
C GLN A 49 -4.42 1.58 6.29
N VAL A 50 -5.65 1.60 6.82
CA VAL A 50 -6.51 0.41 6.81
C VAL A 50 -6.88 0.11 5.36
N CYS A 51 -6.60 -1.13 4.94
CA CYS A 51 -6.81 -1.56 3.57
C CYS A 51 -8.23 -2.06 3.33
N ASP A 52 -8.79 -1.69 2.18
CA ASP A 52 -10.07 -2.21 1.73
C ASP A 52 -9.99 -3.70 1.36
N PRO A 53 -11.06 -4.48 1.58
CA PRO A 53 -11.13 -5.83 1.06
C PRO A 53 -11.10 -5.82 -0.47
N CYS A 54 -10.51 -6.87 -1.04
CA CYS A 54 -10.55 -7.12 -2.47
C CYS A 54 -11.92 -7.68 -2.88
N ASP A 55 -12.46 -7.23 -4.02
CA ASP A 55 -13.55 -7.90 -4.69
C ASP A 55 -13.01 -9.13 -5.44
N LEU A 56 -13.46 -10.33 -5.06
CA LEU A 56 -13.01 -11.59 -5.67
C LEU A 56 -13.43 -11.72 -7.14
N GLY A 57 -14.43 -10.95 -7.59
CA GLY A 57 -14.84 -10.86 -9.01
C GLY A 57 -13.92 -9.96 -9.85
N ASP A 58 -13.04 -9.18 -9.23
CA ASP A 58 -12.15 -8.26 -9.94
C ASP A 58 -10.99 -9.00 -10.63
N LYS A 59 -11.10 -9.11 -11.95
CA LYS A 59 -10.08 -9.75 -12.81
C LYS A 59 -8.71 -9.06 -12.76
N SER A 60 -8.65 -7.80 -12.29
CA SER A 60 -7.38 -7.05 -12.16
C SER A 60 -6.51 -7.56 -11.02
N LEU A 61 -7.07 -8.25 -10.01
CA LEU A 61 -6.33 -8.80 -8.87
C LEU A 61 -5.23 -9.77 -9.31
N LYS A 62 -5.50 -10.61 -10.31
CA LYS A 62 -4.49 -11.54 -10.84
C LYS A 62 -3.30 -10.80 -11.47
N LYS A 63 -3.55 -9.68 -12.14
CA LYS A 63 -2.49 -8.85 -12.72
C LYS A 63 -1.70 -8.17 -11.61
N LEU A 64 -2.39 -7.62 -10.60
CA LEU A 64 -1.77 -6.98 -9.44
C LEU A 64 -0.89 -7.98 -8.66
N ALA A 65 -1.39 -9.17 -8.35
CA ALA A 65 -0.63 -10.21 -7.66
C ALA A 65 0.67 -10.60 -8.41
N LYS A 66 0.60 -10.74 -9.76
CA LYS A 66 1.78 -10.98 -10.58
C LYS A 66 2.80 -9.82 -10.52
N GLN A 67 2.31 -8.59 -10.50
CA GLN A 67 3.16 -7.40 -10.36
C GLN A 67 3.82 -7.35 -8.98
N MET A 68 3.07 -7.69 -7.93
CA MET A 68 3.57 -7.79 -6.55
C MET A 68 4.67 -8.87 -6.44
N ALA A 69 4.44 -10.08 -6.93
CA ALA A 69 5.43 -11.14 -6.92
C ALA A 69 6.71 -10.72 -7.65
N LYS A 70 6.58 -10.12 -8.84
CA LYS A 70 7.74 -9.62 -9.60
C LYS A 70 8.50 -8.53 -8.84
N ALA A 71 7.81 -7.62 -8.16
CA ALA A 71 8.44 -6.57 -7.35
C ALA A 71 9.13 -7.16 -6.13
N MET A 72 8.52 -8.14 -5.47
CA MET A 72 9.06 -8.87 -4.34
C MET A 72 10.40 -9.54 -4.69
N TYR A 73 10.43 -10.38 -5.72
CA TYR A 73 11.65 -11.07 -6.15
C TYR A 73 12.75 -10.11 -6.63
N LYS A 74 12.38 -9.04 -7.34
CA LYS A 74 13.35 -8.03 -7.81
C LYS A 74 14.10 -7.34 -6.66
N ASN A 75 13.51 -7.34 -5.46
CA ASN A 75 14.09 -6.71 -4.27
C ASN A 75 14.48 -7.74 -3.20
N ASP A 76 14.70 -8.99 -3.59
CA ASP A 76 15.14 -10.09 -2.70
C ASP A 76 14.26 -10.26 -1.47
N GLY A 77 12.94 -10.04 -1.63
CA GLY A 77 11.94 -10.19 -0.57
C GLY A 77 11.28 -11.54 -0.57
N CYS A 78 10.85 -12.01 0.59
CA CYS A 78 10.03 -13.22 0.76
C CYS A 78 8.54 -12.92 0.95
N GLY A 79 8.17 -11.64 1.06
CA GLY A 79 6.78 -11.20 1.20
C GLY A 79 6.58 -9.75 0.77
N LEU A 80 5.39 -9.45 0.24
CA LEU A 80 5.00 -8.10 -0.15
C LEU A 80 3.49 -7.91 -0.01
N ALA A 81 3.08 -6.81 0.63
CA ALA A 81 1.69 -6.39 0.72
C ALA A 81 1.35 -5.30 -0.31
N ALA A 82 0.11 -5.26 -0.78
CA ALA A 82 -0.34 -4.30 -1.79
C ALA A 82 -0.11 -2.82 -1.43
N PRO A 83 -0.22 -2.36 -0.16
CA PRO A 83 0.14 -0.99 0.22
C PRO A 83 1.58 -0.62 -0.09
N GLN A 84 2.50 -1.59 -0.10
CA GLN A 84 3.90 -1.37 -0.46
C GLN A 84 4.09 -1.08 -1.96
N LEU A 85 3.06 -1.29 -2.78
CA LEU A 85 2.98 -0.83 -4.18
C LEU A 85 1.98 0.33 -4.39
N GLY A 86 1.57 1.00 -3.32
CA GLY A 86 0.65 2.12 -3.39
C GLY A 86 -0.82 1.73 -3.58
N VAL A 87 -1.20 0.48 -3.30
CA VAL A 87 -2.57 -0.03 -3.47
C VAL A 87 -3.13 -0.44 -2.12
N ALA A 88 -4.08 0.33 -1.57
CA ALA A 88 -4.70 0.08 -0.26
C ALA A 88 -5.73 -1.07 -0.32
N LYS A 89 -5.27 -2.29 -0.64
CA LYS A 89 -6.07 -3.52 -0.73
C LYS A 89 -5.50 -4.61 0.17
N ARG A 90 -6.39 -5.46 0.70
CA ARG A 90 -6.03 -6.62 1.52
C ARG A 90 -5.54 -7.76 0.63
N LEU A 91 -4.36 -7.58 0.06
CA LEU A 91 -3.70 -8.53 -0.83
C LEU A 91 -2.22 -8.65 -0.43
N VAL A 92 -1.73 -9.87 -0.30
CA VAL A 92 -0.35 -10.18 0.06
C VAL A 92 0.17 -11.28 -0.86
N VAL A 93 1.44 -11.22 -1.21
CA VAL A 93 2.17 -12.32 -1.84
C VAL A 93 3.31 -12.76 -0.93
N ILE A 94 3.53 -14.06 -0.82
CA ILE A 94 4.55 -14.67 0.04
C ILE A 94 5.22 -15.79 -0.72
N ASP A 95 6.54 -15.89 -0.62
CA ASP A 95 7.34 -17.03 -1.06
C ASP A 95 8.57 -17.11 -0.17
N CYS A 96 8.52 -18.00 0.82
CA CYS A 96 9.59 -18.18 1.81
C CYS A 96 10.50 -19.38 1.48
N ASP A 97 10.07 -20.24 0.55
CA ASP A 97 10.76 -21.47 0.17
C ASP A 97 11.45 -21.31 -1.20
N GLN A 98 12.16 -20.20 -1.37
CA GLN A 98 12.90 -19.90 -2.60
C GLN A 98 14.14 -20.80 -2.70
N GLU A 99 13.95 -22.08 -2.97
CA GLU A 99 15.05 -22.97 -3.31
C GLU A 99 15.53 -22.67 -4.74
N GLU A 100 16.82 -22.74 -4.95
CA GLU A 100 17.60 -22.45 -6.16
C GLU A 100 16.80 -22.18 -7.46
N GLY A 101 16.22 -20.95 -7.56
CA GLY A 101 15.63 -20.47 -8.81
C GLY A 101 14.15 -20.82 -9.04
N GLU A 102 13.51 -21.57 -8.16
CA GLU A 102 12.07 -21.79 -8.23
C GLU A 102 11.30 -20.63 -7.59
N GLN A 103 10.27 -20.17 -8.27
CA GLN A 103 9.40 -19.08 -7.82
C GLN A 103 7.96 -19.58 -7.71
N ASN A 104 7.51 -19.87 -6.49
CA ASN A 104 6.19 -20.38 -6.18
C ASN A 104 5.40 -19.45 -5.25
N PRO A 105 5.03 -18.22 -5.68
CA PRO A 105 4.42 -17.26 -4.80
C PRO A 105 2.99 -17.66 -4.42
N ILE A 106 2.72 -17.72 -3.13
CA ILE A 106 1.37 -17.85 -2.57
C ILE A 106 0.71 -16.47 -2.57
N VAL A 107 -0.51 -16.40 -3.09
CA VAL A 107 -1.30 -15.16 -3.12
C VAL A 107 -2.42 -15.25 -2.08
N LEU A 108 -2.38 -14.38 -1.08
CA LEU A 108 -3.39 -14.29 -0.02
C LEU A 108 -4.33 -13.10 -0.29
N VAL A 109 -5.60 -13.39 -0.52
CA VAL A 109 -6.65 -12.39 -0.78
C VAL A 109 -7.56 -12.28 0.44
N ASN A 110 -7.70 -11.09 1.00
CA ASN A 110 -8.47 -10.81 2.21
C ASN A 110 -8.05 -11.71 3.40
N PRO A 111 -6.74 -11.91 3.68
CA PRO A 111 -6.33 -12.83 4.73
C PRO A 111 -6.84 -12.39 6.09
N VAL A 112 -7.15 -13.38 6.94
CA VAL A 112 -7.55 -13.20 8.33
C VAL A 112 -6.66 -14.08 9.19
N LEU A 113 -6.07 -13.51 10.24
CA LEU A 113 -5.38 -14.29 11.25
C LEU A 113 -6.44 -15.00 12.11
N VAL A 114 -6.41 -16.32 12.10
CA VAL A 114 -7.39 -17.15 12.81
C VAL A 114 -6.88 -17.52 14.20
N ASP A 115 -5.62 -17.94 14.27
CA ASP A 115 -4.98 -18.38 15.51
C ASP A 115 -3.46 -18.22 15.41
N THR A 116 -2.79 -18.22 16.54
CA THR A 116 -1.32 -18.25 16.66
C THR A 116 -0.93 -19.28 17.71
N GLN A 117 0.06 -20.13 17.42
CA GLN A 117 0.46 -21.21 18.31
C GLN A 117 1.97 -21.19 18.53
N GLY A 118 2.36 -21.71 19.69
CA GLY A 118 3.76 -21.83 20.11
C GLY A 118 4.27 -20.59 20.84
N ASP A 119 5.40 -20.75 21.52
CA ASP A 119 6.06 -19.67 22.24
C ASP A 119 6.73 -18.70 21.25
N PRO A 120 6.64 -17.38 21.47
CA PRO A 120 7.27 -16.42 20.59
C PRO A 120 8.77 -16.61 20.45
N VAL A 121 9.25 -16.68 19.23
CA VAL A 121 10.68 -16.74 18.89
C VAL A 121 11.12 -15.36 18.38
N VAL A 122 12.26 -14.88 18.88
CA VAL A 122 12.84 -13.62 18.44
C VAL A 122 13.72 -13.86 17.22
N ALA A 123 13.41 -13.21 16.11
CA ALA A 123 14.19 -13.22 14.88
C ALA A 123 14.44 -11.81 14.38
N GLY A 124 15.52 -11.61 13.62
CA GLY A 124 15.77 -10.35 12.91
C GLY A 124 14.86 -10.25 11.69
N GLU A 125 14.00 -9.23 11.64
CA GLU A 125 13.10 -8.97 10.50
C GLU A 125 13.46 -7.68 9.79
N GLY A 126 13.46 -7.74 8.47
CA GLY A 126 13.58 -6.59 7.56
C GLY A 126 12.26 -6.29 6.86
N CYS A 127 12.18 -5.12 6.27
CA CYS A 127 11.03 -4.71 5.48
C CYS A 127 11.48 -3.99 4.21
N LEU A 128 10.92 -4.37 3.06
CA LEU A 128 11.23 -3.72 1.77
C LEU A 128 10.85 -2.23 1.74
N SER A 129 9.92 -1.82 2.61
CA SER A 129 9.55 -0.40 2.79
C SER A 129 10.46 0.35 3.78
N CYS A 130 11.42 -0.34 4.42
CA CYS A 130 12.40 0.21 5.36
C CYS A 130 13.79 -0.37 5.06
N PRO A 131 14.39 -0.06 3.89
CA PRO A 131 15.63 -0.69 3.44
C PRO A 131 16.78 -0.45 4.40
N GLY A 132 17.60 -1.48 4.59
CA GLY A 132 18.78 -1.42 5.47
C GLY A 132 18.47 -1.44 6.96
N ILE A 133 17.20 -1.59 7.36
CA ILE A 133 16.79 -1.70 8.76
C ILE A 133 16.40 -3.14 9.05
N THR A 134 17.02 -3.72 10.08
CA THR A 134 16.64 -5.01 10.65
C THR A 134 16.38 -4.83 12.14
N VAL A 135 15.25 -5.32 12.62
CA VAL A 135 14.85 -5.22 14.02
C VAL A 135 14.52 -6.60 14.60
N PRO A 136 14.86 -6.87 15.87
CA PRO A 136 14.44 -8.10 16.53
C PRO A 136 12.93 -8.05 16.82
N ILE A 137 12.19 -9.01 16.30
CA ILE A 137 10.74 -9.14 16.49
C ILE A 137 10.45 -10.50 17.09
N ALA A 138 9.64 -10.52 18.14
CA ALA A 138 9.12 -11.77 18.73
C ALA A 138 7.81 -12.15 18.04
N ARG A 139 7.79 -13.35 17.44
CA ARG A 139 6.58 -13.88 16.79
C ARG A 139 6.34 -15.33 17.22
N PRO A 140 5.08 -15.75 17.42
CA PRO A 140 4.75 -17.16 17.49
C PRO A 140 5.08 -17.83 16.16
N PRO A 141 5.63 -19.06 16.17
CA PRO A 141 6.08 -19.75 14.96
C PRO A 141 4.94 -20.22 14.04
N PHE A 142 3.72 -20.32 14.59
CA PHE A 142 2.53 -20.77 13.85
C PHE A 142 1.30 -19.92 14.17
#